data_5228717f6e32b2c698567b9937d36743
#
_entry.id   5228717f6e32b2c698567b9937d36743
#
_cell.length_a   1.000
_cell.length_b   1.000
_cell.length_c   1.000
_cell.angle_alpha   90.00
_cell.angle_beta   90.00
_cell.angle_gamma   90.00
#
_symmetry.space_group_name_H-M   'P 1'
#
loop_
_entity.id
_entity.type
_entity.pdbx_description
1 polymer ?
#
loop_
_entity_poly.entity_id
_entity_poly.type
_entity_poly.pdbx_seq_one_letter_code
_entity_poly.pdbx_strand_id
1 'polypeptide(L)'
;NDLRPEAGSYTANMAAANTMFVTRLHDRLGPVQYTDVMTGETKNTSMWMRHEGGHNRWRDGTGQLKTQGNRYVVQLGGDIAQWGWGETGRWHLGVMAGYGNEHNNTDSVRTGYRSKGSVNGYSTGLYATWFANDETHNGAYLDTWAQYGWFDNHVKGDGLPGESWKSKGLTASLETGYTWKAGEFSGSHGSLNEWYVQPQAQVVWMGVKADEHRESNGTRVESTGDGNIQTRLGVKTWIKSHSQMDEGKSREFSPFVEVNWLHNTRDFGTRMNGVTVHQDGARNIGEVKAGVEGQINSHLNLWGNVG
;
A
#
# COMPACT_ATOMS: atom_id res chain seq x y z
N ASN A 1 -12.15 -9.64 -32.06
CA ASN A 1 -11.74 -8.24 -32.05
C ASN A 1 -10.41 -8.07 -31.34
N ASP A 2 -9.49 -7.37 -31.99
CA ASP A 2 -8.17 -7.10 -31.45
C ASP A 2 -8.25 -5.94 -30.44
N LEU A 3 -7.72 -6.15 -29.25
CA LEU A 3 -7.63 -5.11 -28.23
C LEU A 3 -6.37 -4.26 -28.44
N ARG A 4 -6.51 -2.96 -28.28
CA ARG A 4 -5.37 -2.05 -28.32
C ARG A 4 -4.55 -2.17 -27.03
N PRO A 5 -3.22 -2.24 -27.09
CA PRO A 5 -2.38 -2.35 -25.89
C PRO A 5 -2.48 -1.13 -24.98
N GLU A 6 -2.82 0.06 -25.51
CA GLU A 6 -3.03 1.26 -24.71
C GLU A 6 -4.08 1.02 -23.60
N ALA A 7 -5.10 0.20 -23.86
CA ALA A 7 -6.12 -0.13 -22.84
C ALA A 7 -5.50 -0.76 -21.60
N GLY A 8 -4.48 -1.60 -21.76
CA GLY A 8 -3.73 -2.16 -20.63
C GLY A 8 -2.96 -1.10 -19.84
N SER A 9 -2.32 -0.16 -20.52
CA SER A 9 -1.60 0.93 -19.88
C SER A 9 -2.55 1.93 -19.21
N TYR A 10 -3.68 2.27 -19.81
CA TYR A 10 -4.71 3.08 -19.19
C TYR A 10 -5.23 2.42 -17.90
N THR A 11 -5.50 1.12 -17.96
CA THR A 11 -5.97 0.35 -16.80
C THR A 11 -4.93 0.28 -15.69
N ALA A 12 -3.65 0.05 -16.03
CA ALA A 12 -2.55 0.06 -15.06
C ALA A 12 -2.42 1.42 -14.36
N ASN A 13 -2.53 2.51 -15.10
CA ASN A 13 -2.49 3.85 -14.53
C ASN A 13 -3.65 4.07 -13.55
N MET A 14 -4.86 3.63 -13.89
CA MET A 14 -6.03 3.74 -13.02
C MET A 14 -5.87 2.93 -11.73
N ALA A 15 -5.40 1.71 -11.84
CA ALA A 15 -5.12 0.86 -10.69
C ALA A 15 -4.02 1.46 -9.80
N ALA A 16 -2.94 1.96 -10.39
CA ALA A 16 -1.84 2.58 -9.66
C ALA A 16 -2.30 3.81 -8.89
N ALA A 17 -3.10 4.69 -9.52
CA ALA A 17 -3.61 5.89 -8.88
C ALA A 17 -4.48 5.57 -7.65
N ASN A 18 -5.23 4.49 -7.69
CA ASN A 18 -6.13 4.09 -6.59
C ASN A 18 -5.42 3.29 -5.49
N THR A 19 -4.23 2.77 -5.72
CA THR A 19 -3.58 1.85 -4.79
C THR A 19 -2.24 2.32 -4.24
N MET A 20 -1.53 3.22 -4.92
CA MET A 20 -0.14 3.53 -4.56
C MET A 20 0.02 4.15 -3.17
N PHE A 21 -0.96 4.91 -2.69
CA PHE A 21 -0.90 5.57 -1.39
C PHE A 21 -1.69 4.84 -0.28
N VAL A 22 -2.26 3.69 -0.58
CA VAL A 22 -2.96 2.87 0.42
C VAL A 22 -1.96 2.34 1.42
N THR A 23 -2.17 2.63 2.69
CA THR A 23 -1.33 2.15 3.79
C THR A 23 -2.13 1.26 4.73
N ARG A 24 -1.42 0.34 5.35
CA ARG A 24 -1.86 -0.40 6.53
C ARG A 24 -1.23 0.23 7.76
N LEU A 25 -1.76 -0.04 8.93
CA LEU A 25 -1.20 0.53 10.17
C LEU A 25 0.30 0.27 10.29
N HIS A 26 0.74 -0.96 10.02
CA HIS A 26 2.15 -1.33 10.16
C HIS A 26 3.09 -0.58 9.22
N ASP A 27 2.59 -0.06 8.10
CA ASP A 27 3.39 0.76 7.18
C ASP A 27 3.80 2.09 7.79
N ARG A 28 3.08 2.55 8.81
CA ARG A 28 3.24 3.85 9.46
C ARG A 28 3.76 3.74 10.90
N LEU A 29 4.06 2.55 11.36
CA LEU A 29 4.70 2.35 12.66
C LEU A 29 6.21 2.37 12.52
N GLY A 30 6.87 2.95 13.47
CA GLY A 30 8.31 3.08 13.50
C GLY A 30 8.73 4.54 13.53
N PRO A 31 8.81 5.15 14.73
CA PRO A 31 9.20 6.54 14.86
C PRO A 31 10.61 6.78 14.34
N VAL A 32 10.80 7.93 13.70
CA VAL A 32 12.12 8.40 13.28
C VAL A 32 12.84 8.92 14.52
N GLN A 33 14.08 8.48 14.72
CA GLN A 33 14.95 8.98 15.77
C GLN A 33 15.75 10.16 15.25
N TYR A 34 15.93 11.16 16.11
CA TYR A 34 16.82 12.29 15.82
C TYR A 34 17.67 12.61 17.05
N THR A 35 18.84 13.15 16.79
CA THR A 35 19.73 13.62 17.84
C THR A 35 19.54 15.13 18.03
N ASP A 36 19.18 15.55 19.24
CA ASP A 36 19.09 16.96 19.60
C ASP A 36 20.50 17.56 19.61
N VAL A 37 20.73 18.55 18.77
CA VAL A 37 22.04 19.19 18.61
C VAL A 37 22.47 19.95 19.87
N MET A 38 21.49 20.41 20.68
CA MET A 38 21.76 21.19 21.89
C MET A 38 22.09 20.33 23.09
N THR A 39 21.47 19.15 23.21
CA THR A 39 21.63 18.27 24.38
C THR A 39 22.42 17.01 24.09
N GLY A 40 22.63 16.65 22.82
CA GLY A 40 23.24 15.39 22.42
C GLY A 40 22.35 14.17 22.63
N GLU A 41 21.12 14.35 23.09
CA GLU A 41 20.20 13.27 23.35
C GLU A 41 19.53 12.77 22.07
N THR A 42 19.41 11.47 21.94
CA THR A 42 18.59 10.85 20.88
C THR A 42 17.14 10.81 21.34
N LYS A 43 16.27 11.44 20.56
CA LYS A 43 14.84 11.50 20.82
C LYS A 43 14.05 10.79 19.76
N ASN A 44 12.97 10.14 20.19
CA ASN A 44 11.97 9.59 19.27
C ASN A 44 10.94 10.66 18.94
N THR A 45 10.59 10.77 17.67
CA THR A 45 9.49 11.62 17.22
C THR A 45 8.34 10.74 16.75
N SER A 46 7.14 11.31 16.69
CA SER A 46 5.98 10.66 16.09
C SER A 46 6.05 10.62 14.56
N MET A 47 7.07 11.22 13.97
CA MET A 47 7.28 11.20 12.52
C MET A 47 7.62 9.79 12.04
N TRP A 48 7.06 9.46 10.90
CA TRP A 48 7.33 8.19 10.22
C TRP A 48 7.58 8.46 8.74
N MET A 49 8.30 7.54 8.12
CA MET A 49 8.53 7.53 6.68
C MET A 49 8.34 6.12 6.16
N ARG A 50 7.65 6.01 5.03
CA ARG A 50 7.47 4.76 4.30
C ARG A 50 8.02 4.95 2.90
N HIS A 51 8.80 4.00 2.43
CA HIS A 51 9.11 3.92 1.00
C HIS A 51 8.96 2.48 0.54
N GLU A 52 8.49 2.32 -0.67
CA GLU A 52 8.18 1.02 -1.25
C GLU A 52 8.54 1.02 -2.72
N GLY A 53 9.20 -0.06 -3.16
CA GLY A 53 9.37 -0.42 -4.55
C GLY A 53 8.59 -1.70 -4.84
N GLY A 54 7.93 -1.77 -5.97
CA GLY A 54 7.13 -2.94 -6.31
C GLY A 54 7.07 -3.22 -7.79
N HIS A 55 6.82 -4.48 -8.12
CA HIS A 55 6.61 -4.95 -9.49
C HIS A 55 5.31 -5.76 -9.53
N ASN A 56 4.48 -5.51 -10.54
CA ASN A 56 3.26 -6.29 -10.73
C ASN A 56 3.12 -6.75 -12.18
N ARG A 57 2.33 -7.79 -12.38
CA ARG A 57 1.95 -8.34 -13.67
C ARG A 57 0.50 -8.75 -13.64
N TRP A 58 -0.20 -8.50 -14.73
CA TRP A 58 -1.57 -8.96 -14.88
C TRP A 58 -1.95 -9.12 -16.36
N ARG A 59 -3.08 -9.76 -16.59
CA ARG A 59 -3.68 -9.94 -17.92
C ARG A 59 -5.10 -9.38 -17.91
N ASP A 60 -5.59 -8.98 -19.07
CA ASP A 60 -7.00 -8.69 -19.23
C ASP A 60 -7.83 -9.99 -19.28
N GLY A 61 -9.15 -9.85 -19.13
CA GLY A 61 -10.06 -11.01 -19.08
C GLY A 61 -10.09 -11.86 -20.36
N THR A 62 -9.66 -11.33 -21.49
CA THR A 62 -9.56 -12.10 -22.75
C THR A 62 -8.20 -12.78 -22.92
N GLY A 63 -7.20 -12.40 -22.13
CA GLY A 63 -5.83 -12.90 -22.25
C GLY A 63 -5.02 -12.29 -23.40
N GLN A 64 -5.56 -11.34 -24.16
CA GLN A 64 -4.84 -10.70 -25.28
C GLN A 64 -3.76 -9.74 -24.82
N LEU A 65 -3.97 -9.07 -23.68
CA LEU A 65 -3.06 -8.05 -23.18
C LEU A 65 -2.33 -8.54 -21.93
N LYS A 66 -1.02 -8.38 -21.93
CA LYS A 66 -0.15 -8.63 -20.79
C LYS A 66 0.46 -7.33 -20.34
N THR A 67 0.22 -6.96 -19.10
CA THR A 67 0.70 -5.70 -18.53
C THR A 67 1.63 -5.98 -17.37
N GLN A 68 2.72 -5.23 -17.30
CA GLN A 68 3.63 -5.23 -16.16
C GLN A 68 4.00 -3.81 -15.80
N GLY A 69 4.23 -3.59 -14.52
CA GLY A 69 4.55 -2.26 -14.00
C GLY A 69 5.54 -2.30 -12.87
N ASN A 70 6.28 -1.21 -12.74
CA ASN A 70 7.21 -0.96 -11.65
C ASN A 70 6.78 0.32 -10.94
N ARG A 71 6.73 0.25 -9.63
CA ARG A 71 6.22 1.31 -8.76
C ARG A 71 7.27 1.73 -7.75
N TYR A 72 7.31 3.02 -7.46
CA TYR A 72 8.03 3.60 -6.35
C TYR A 72 7.14 4.58 -5.61
N VAL A 73 7.06 4.46 -4.29
CA VAL A 73 6.23 5.32 -3.45
C VAL A 73 7.03 5.73 -2.23
N VAL A 74 6.93 6.99 -1.86
CA VAL A 74 7.41 7.52 -0.59
C VAL A 74 6.29 8.29 0.08
N GLN A 75 6.07 8.03 1.35
CA GLN A 75 5.12 8.75 2.19
C GLN A 75 5.79 9.12 3.50
N LEU A 76 5.39 10.25 4.03
CA LEU A 76 5.84 10.70 5.34
C LEU A 76 4.68 11.34 6.09
N GLY A 77 4.77 11.31 7.39
CA GLY A 77 3.75 11.89 8.24
C GLY A 77 4.17 11.91 9.69
N GLY A 78 3.27 12.35 10.53
CA GLY A 78 3.48 12.40 11.96
C GLY A 78 2.24 12.87 12.70
N ASP A 79 2.20 12.60 14.00
CA ASP A 79 1.10 13.00 14.86
C ASP A 79 1.13 14.51 15.09
N ILE A 80 -0.03 15.13 14.98
CA ILE A 80 -0.24 16.54 15.34
C ILE A 80 -0.96 16.69 16.66
N ALA A 81 -1.65 15.63 17.14
CA ALA A 81 -2.34 15.62 18.43
C ALA A 81 -2.43 14.20 18.94
N GLN A 82 -2.40 14.07 20.26
CA GLN A 82 -2.63 12.82 20.97
C GLN A 82 -3.46 13.10 22.21
N TRP A 83 -4.33 12.15 22.58
CA TRP A 83 -5.07 12.23 23.83
C TRP A 83 -5.39 10.83 24.36
N GLY A 84 -5.39 10.69 25.68
CA GLY A 84 -5.74 9.44 26.33
C GLY A 84 -7.23 9.13 26.21
N TRP A 85 -7.55 7.85 26.06
CA TRP A 85 -8.90 7.34 26.09
C TRP A 85 -8.91 5.96 26.74
N GLY A 86 -9.53 5.87 27.93
CA GLY A 86 -9.41 4.71 28.80
C GLY A 86 -8.14 4.78 29.66
N GLU A 87 -7.87 3.76 30.47
CA GLU A 87 -6.74 3.76 31.40
C GLU A 87 -5.39 3.65 30.69
N THR A 88 -5.32 2.87 29.62
CA THR A 88 -4.07 2.60 28.90
C THR A 88 -4.13 2.99 27.42
N GLY A 89 -5.30 3.39 26.95
CA GLY A 89 -5.51 3.72 25.55
C GLY A 89 -5.15 5.15 25.19
N ARG A 90 -4.84 5.35 23.91
CA ARG A 90 -4.50 6.67 23.37
C ARG A 90 -4.89 6.79 21.91
N TRP A 91 -5.43 7.93 21.55
CA TRP A 91 -5.64 8.33 20.17
C TRP A 91 -4.44 9.13 19.65
N HIS A 92 -4.09 8.86 18.39
CA HIS A 92 -3.08 9.59 17.63
C HIS A 92 -3.74 10.17 16.40
N LEU A 93 -3.77 11.49 16.29
CA LEU A 93 -4.23 12.19 15.09
C LEU A 93 -3.02 12.73 14.35
N GLY A 94 -2.91 12.45 13.06
CA GLY A 94 -1.76 12.87 12.30
C GLY A 94 -2.08 13.33 10.89
N VAL A 95 -1.05 13.87 10.25
CA VAL A 95 -1.05 14.31 8.85
C VAL A 95 -0.02 13.52 8.08
N MET A 96 -0.26 13.34 6.79
CA MET A 96 0.66 12.63 5.91
C MET A 96 0.64 13.19 4.52
N ALA A 97 1.75 13.01 3.82
CA ALA A 97 1.93 13.41 2.43
C ALA A 97 2.71 12.32 1.69
N GLY A 98 2.48 12.21 0.40
CA GLY A 98 3.13 11.20 -0.40
C GLY A 98 3.47 11.66 -1.80
N TYR A 99 4.46 10.97 -2.37
CA TYR A 99 4.81 11.01 -3.77
C TYR A 99 5.01 9.59 -4.27
N GLY A 100 4.54 9.31 -5.48
CA GLY A 100 4.75 8.01 -6.10
C GLY A 100 4.74 8.09 -7.61
N ASN A 101 5.33 7.08 -8.22
CA ASN A 101 5.27 6.89 -9.66
C ASN A 101 5.14 5.42 -10.01
N GLU A 102 4.58 5.16 -11.16
CA GLU A 102 4.56 3.83 -11.75
C GLU A 102 4.79 3.96 -13.25
N HIS A 103 5.64 3.07 -13.77
CA HIS A 103 5.87 2.88 -15.20
C HIS A 103 5.38 1.50 -15.57
N ASN A 104 4.62 1.42 -16.67
CA ASN A 104 4.05 0.15 -17.11
C ASN A 104 4.24 -0.05 -18.60
N ASN A 105 4.21 -1.33 -19.00
CA ASN A 105 4.27 -1.75 -20.38
C ASN A 105 3.18 -2.78 -20.61
N THR A 106 2.51 -2.68 -21.77
CA THR A 106 1.52 -3.66 -22.20
C THR A 106 1.90 -4.20 -23.55
N ASP A 107 1.89 -5.53 -23.68
CA ASP A 107 2.10 -6.25 -24.92
C ASP A 107 0.79 -6.91 -25.35
N SER A 108 0.42 -6.72 -26.62
CA SER A 108 -0.65 -7.51 -27.22
C SER A 108 -0.07 -8.79 -27.79
N VAL A 109 -0.47 -9.93 -27.23
CA VAL A 109 -0.01 -11.25 -27.73
C VAL A 109 -0.57 -11.56 -29.11
N ARG A 110 -1.65 -10.90 -29.50
CA ARG A 110 -2.37 -11.15 -30.74
C ARG A 110 -1.84 -10.32 -31.89
N THR A 111 -1.51 -9.06 -31.66
CA THR A 111 -1.06 -8.12 -32.70
C THR A 111 0.44 -7.85 -32.68
N GLY A 112 1.10 -8.11 -31.53
CA GLY A 112 2.49 -7.73 -31.31
C GLY A 112 2.73 -6.27 -31.03
N TYR A 113 1.68 -5.43 -31.03
CA TYR A 113 1.78 -4.01 -30.68
C TYR A 113 1.99 -3.84 -29.17
N ARG A 114 2.64 -2.74 -28.82
CA ARG A 114 3.00 -2.40 -27.44
C ARG A 114 2.51 -1.02 -27.06
N SER A 115 2.32 -0.81 -25.76
CA SER A 115 2.15 0.52 -25.20
C SER A 115 2.97 0.70 -23.94
N LYS A 116 3.26 1.95 -23.63
CA LYS A 116 3.92 2.37 -22.39
C LYS A 116 3.04 3.37 -21.67
N GLY A 117 2.92 3.20 -20.37
CA GLY A 117 2.21 4.12 -19.51
C GLY A 117 3.09 4.58 -18.37
N SER A 118 2.77 5.76 -17.85
CA SER A 118 3.35 6.26 -16.62
C SER A 118 2.34 7.09 -15.86
N VAL A 119 2.47 7.09 -14.54
CA VAL A 119 1.68 7.95 -13.67
C VAL A 119 2.59 8.46 -12.55
N ASN A 120 2.54 9.77 -12.31
CA ASN A 120 3.18 10.44 -11.19
C ASN A 120 2.09 10.99 -10.29
N GLY A 121 2.18 10.73 -9.00
CA GLY A 121 1.15 11.11 -8.06
C GLY A 121 1.68 11.78 -6.81
N TYR A 122 0.84 12.63 -6.25
CA TYR A 122 1.04 13.28 -4.96
C TYR A 122 -0.19 13.05 -4.12
N SER A 123 0.00 12.92 -2.82
CA SER A 123 -1.11 12.78 -1.88
C SER A 123 -0.90 13.63 -0.65
N THR A 124 -2.01 13.99 -0.03
CA THR A 124 -2.07 14.56 1.31
C THR A 124 -3.23 13.94 2.06
N GLY A 125 -3.09 13.75 3.35
CA GLY A 125 -4.14 13.11 4.12
C GLY A 125 -4.00 13.28 5.62
N LEU A 126 -5.00 12.72 6.29
CA LEU A 126 -5.12 12.68 7.74
C LEU A 126 -5.29 11.23 8.17
N TYR A 127 -4.79 10.90 9.35
CA TYR A 127 -5.04 9.62 9.97
C TYR A 127 -5.39 9.79 11.45
N ALA A 128 -6.16 8.84 11.97
CA ALA A 128 -6.44 8.73 13.39
C ALA A 128 -6.30 7.26 13.79
N THR A 129 -5.47 7.02 14.80
CA THR A 129 -5.16 5.67 15.28
C THR A 129 -5.34 5.59 16.77
N TRP A 130 -6.05 4.57 17.23
CA TRP A 130 -6.23 4.26 18.61
C TRP A 130 -5.63 2.90 18.94
N PHE A 131 -4.88 2.86 20.06
CA PHE A 131 -4.42 1.61 20.66
C PHE A 131 -5.07 1.46 22.04
N ALA A 132 -5.62 0.28 22.30
CA ALA A 132 -6.18 -0.03 23.63
C ALA A 132 -5.10 0.02 24.72
N ASN A 133 -3.87 -0.38 24.37
CA ASN A 133 -2.69 -0.19 25.18
C ASN A 133 -1.62 0.52 24.35
N ASP A 134 -1.44 1.80 24.61
CA ASP A 134 -0.53 2.64 23.82
C ASP A 134 0.94 2.30 24.03
N GLU A 135 1.29 1.78 25.20
CA GLU A 135 2.67 1.43 25.54
C GLU A 135 3.12 0.15 24.83
N THR A 136 2.30 -0.90 24.91
CA THR A 136 2.67 -2.23 24.36
C THR A 136 2.10 -2.49 22.98
N HIS A 137 1.05 -1.78 22.57
CA HIS A 137 0.19 -2.04 21.42
C HIS A 137 -0.52 -3.40 21.48
N ASN A 138 -0.54 -4.06 22.63
CA ASN A 138 -1.34 -5.26 22.85
C ASN A 138 -2.83 -4.94 22.91
N GLY A 139 -3.66 -5.91 22.60
CA GLY A 139 -5.09 -5.72 22.57
C GLY A 139 -5.60 -5.08 21.27
N ALA A 140 -6.76 -4.45 21.34
CA ALA A 140 -7.44 -3.88 20.19
C ALA A 140 -6.73 -2.64 19.64
N TYR A 141 -6.83 -2.44 18.35
CA TYR A 141 -6.51 -1.18 17.70
C TYR A 141 -7.58 -0.81 16.67
N LEU A 142 -7.65 0.47 16.39
CA LEU A 142 -8.49 1.04 15.34
C LEU A 142 -7.68 2.08 14.58
N ASP A 143 -7.68 2.01 13.26
CA ASP A 143 -6.97 2.95 12.40
C ASP A 143 -7.86 3.39 11.26
N THR A 144 -7.92 4.69 11.04
CA THR A 144 -8.65 5.26 9.91
C THR A 144 -7.81 6.36 9.27
N TRP A 145 -7.93 6.46 7.95
CA TRP A 145 -7.29 7.55 7.22
C TRP A 145 -8.11 7.94 6.00
N ALA A 146 -7.88 9.15 5.57
CA ALA A 146 -8.39 9.66 4.30
C ALA A 146 -7.28 10.45 3.61
N GLN A 147 -7.10 10.22 2.32
CA GLN A 147 -6.08 10.88 1.51
C GLN A 147 -6.71 11.39 0.23
N TYR A 148 -6.28 12.58 -0.19
CA TYR A 148 -6.60 13.10 -1.51
C TYR A 148 -5.37 13.01 -2.39
N GLY A 149 -5.52 12.45 -3.59
CA GLY A 149 -4.43 12.24 -4.54
C GLY A 149 -4.64 13.01 -5.84
N TRP A 150 -3.52 13.48 -6.40
CA TRP A 150 -3.44 14.13 -7.72
C TRP A 150 -2.42 13.39 -8.56
N PHE A 151 -2.80 13.08 -9.80
CA PHE A 151 -1.98 12.23 -10.66
C PHE A 151 -1.86 12.83 -12.06
N ASP A 152 -0.64 12.80 -12.59
CA ASP A 152 -0.34 13.10 -13.98
C ASP A 152 -0.07 11.78 -14.71
N ASN A 153 -0.81 11.55 -15.78
CA ASN A 153 -0.81 10.29 -16.53
C ASN A 153 -0.29 10.51 -17.95
N HIS A 154 0.40 9.51 -18.47
CA HIS A 154 0.86 9.49 -19.84
C HIS A 154 0.78 8.06 -20.39
N VAL A 155 0.28 7.92 -21.61
CA VAL A 155 0.24 6.63 -22.33
C VAL A 155 0.62 6.86 -23.77
N LYS A 156 1.48 6.00 -24.32
CA LYS A 156 1.86 6.01 -25.72
C LYS A 156 1.86 4.60 -26.27
N GLY A 157 1.12 4.38 -27.36
CA GLY A 157 1.12 3.14 -28.13
C GLY A 157 2.00 3.22 -29.38
N ASP A 158 2.34 2.05 -29.93
CA ASP A 158 3.10 1.96 -31.15
C ASP A 158 2.42 2.68 -32.32
N GLY A 159 3.16 3.55 -32.99
CA GLY A 159 2.69 4.28 -34.15
C GLY A 159 1.67 5.39 -33.87
N LEU A 160 1.39 5.69 -32.60
CA LEU A 160 0.44 6.72 -32.20
C LEU A 160 1.13 7.80 -31.37
N PRO A 161 0.58 9.04 -31.38
CA PRO A 161 1.10 10.09 -30.50
C PRO A 161 0.81 9.76 -29.03
N GLY A 162 1.67 10.28 -28.14
CA GLY A 162 1.45 10.17 -26.69
C GLY A 162 0.22 10.96 -26.24
N GLU A 163 -0.45 10.41 -25.21
CA GLU A 163 -1.61 11.04 -24.58
C GLU A 163 -1.29 11.34 -23.13
N SER A 164 -1.74 12.50 -22.65
CA SER A 164 -1.58 12.93 -21.27
C SER A 164 -2.91 13.41 -20.71
N TRP A 165 -3.17 13.05 -19.46
CA TRP A 165 -4.39 13.46 -18.76
C TRP A 165 -4.14 13.43 -17.26
N LYS A 166 -5.08 13.96 -16.48
CA LYS A 166 -5.01 14.01 -15.03
C LYS A 166 -6.09 13.15 -14.40
N SER A 167 -5.79 12.61 -13.23
CA SER A 167 -6.77 11.97 -12.35
C SER A 167 -6.61 12.51 -10.95
N LYS A 168 -7.67 12.41 -10.16
CA LYS A 168 -7.69 12.87 -8.77
C LYS A 168 -8.82 12.19 -8.01
N GLY A 169 -8.74 12.21 -6.72
CA GLY A 169 -9.83 11.73 -5.88
C GLY A 169 -9.41 11.36 -4.47
N LEU A 170 -10.42 10.96 -3.73
CA LEU A 170 -10.31 10.57 -2.33
C LEU A 170 -10.15 9.05 -2.21
N THR A 171 -9.28 8.63 -1.31
CA THR A 171 -9.15 7.24 -0.86
C THR A 171 -9.26 7.25 0.66
N ALA A 172 -10.04 6.34 1.22
CA ALA A 172 -10.29 6.29 2.66
C ALA A 172 -10.23 4.84 3.16
N SER A 173 -9.84 4.67 4.41
CA SER A 173 -9.62 3.35 5.02
C SER A 173 -10.11 3.31 6.45
N LEU A 174 -10.59 2.13 6.82
CA LEU A 174 -10.86 1.75 8.20
C LEU A 174 -10.21 0.39 8.43
N GLU A 175 -9.36 0.31 9.44
CA GLU A 175 -8.66 -0.91 9.82
C GLU A 175 -8.85 -1.17 11.30
N THR A 176 -9.01 -2.44 11.67
CA THR A 176 -9.06 -2.88 13.06
C THR A 176 -8.34 -4.21 13.21
N GLY A 177 -7.89 -4.49 14.41
CA GLY A 177 -7.25 -5.74 14.74
C GLY A 177 -7.10 -5.92 16.23
N TYR A 178 -6.53 -7.05 16.60
CA TYR A 178 -6.27 -7.38 17.99
C TYR A 178 -4.94 -8.10 18.11
N THR A 179 -4.10 -7.65 19.02
CA THR A 179 -2.77 -8.21 19.25
C THR A 179 -2.77 -9.04 20.53
N TRP A 180 -2.52 -10.34 20.39
CA TRP A 180 -2.31 -11.26 21.51
C TRP A 180 -0.84 -11.57 21.67
N LYS A 181 -0.35 -11.52 22.90
CA LYS A 181 0.86 -12.20 23.27
C LYS A 181 0.53 -13.68 23.46
N ALA A 182 0.91 -14.51 22.49
CA ALA A 182 0.52 -15.91 22.45
C ALA A 182 1.41 -16.80 23.31
N GLY A 183 2.63 -16.36 23.62
CA GLY A 183 3.52 -17.12 24.46
C GLY A 183 4.89 -16.50 24.64
N GLU A 184 5.67 -17.10 25.54
CA GLU A 184 7.07 -16.79 25.78
C GLU A 184 7.88 -18.09 25.78
N PHE A 185 9.09 -18.03 25.26
CA PHE A 185 10.01 -19.16 25.31
C PHE A 185 11.46 -18.70 25.40
N SER A 186 12.31 -19.50 26.05
CA SER A 186 13.73 -19.23 26.13
C SER A 186 14.43 -19.84 24.91
N GLY A 187 15.21 -19.01 24.23
CA GLY A 187 16.05 -19.45 23.12
C GLY A 187 17.48 -19.78 23.57
N SER A 188 18.35 -20.06 22.59
CA SER A 188 19.77 -20.26 22.81
C SER A 188 20.43 -19.01 23.39
N HIS A 189 21.46 -19.17 24.18
CA HIS A 189 22.25 -18.11 24.82
C HIS A 189 21.44 -17.18 25.76
N GLY A 190 20.39 -17.71 26.44
CA GLY A 190 19.58 -16.94 27.39
C GLY A 190 18.69 -15.88 26.77
N SER A 191 18.41 -15.95 25.49
CA SER A 191 17.48 -15.07 24.86
C SER A 191 16.05 -15.34 25.33
N LEU A 192 15.29 -14.27 25.58
CA LEU A 192 13.86 -14.34 25.84
C LEU A 192 13.11 -14.02 24.54
N ASN A 193 12.22 -14.90 24.14
CA ASN A 193 11.40 -14.72 22.95
C ASN A 193 9.95 -14.60 23.34
N GLU A 194 9.27 -13.64 22.73
CA GLU A 194 7.83 -13.41 22.87
C GLU A 194 7.16 -13.65 21.53
N TRP A 195 6.10 -14.43 21.53
CA TRP A 195 5.33 -14.73 20.33
C TRP A 195 4.01 -13.95 20.33
N TYR A 196 3.72 -13.30 19.21
CA TYR A 196 2.51 -12.48 19.02
C TYR A 196 1.71 -12.96 17.82
N VAL A 197 0.39 -12.84 17.94
CA VAL A 197 -0.57 -13.13 16.86
C VAL A 197 -1.55 -11.97 16.77
N GLN A 198 -1.76 -11.47 15.56
CA GLN A 198 -2.63 -10.31 15.32
C GLN A 198 -3.54 -10.56 14.12
N PRO A 199 -4.83 -10.88 14.33
CA PRO A 199 -5.82 -10.80 13.27
C PRO A 199 -6.08 -9.35 12.89
N GLN A 200 -6.32 -9.11 11.60
CA GLN A 200 -6.50 -7.78 11.02
C GLN A 200 -7.67 -7.79 10.04
N ALA A 201 -8.39 -6.70 9.99
CA ALA A 201 -9.42 -6.45 8.98
C ALA A 201 -9.32 -5.00 8.53
N GLN A 202 -9.39 -4.77 7.22
CA GLN A 202 -9.32 -3.43 6.65
C GLN A 202 -10.31 -3.32 5.49
N VAL A 203 -10.96 -2.16 5.38
CA VAL A 203 -11.80 -1.79 4.26
C VAL A 203 -11.28 -0.48 3.68
N VAL A 204 -11.03 -0.47 2.39
CA VAL A 204 -10.53 0.70 1.66
C VAL A 204 -11.51 1.06 0.57
N TRP A 205 -11.97 2.31 0.57
CA TRP A 205 -12.74 2.88 -0.52
C TRP A 205 -11.80 3.65 -1.45
N MET A 206 -11.85 3.33 -2.76
CA MET A 206 -10.95 3.85 -3.78
C MET A 206 -11.73 4.73 -4.76
N GLY A 207 -11.63 6.04 -4.55
CA GLY A 207 -12.43 7.01 -5.30
C GLY A 207 -11.65 7.86 -6.30
N VAL A 208 -10.42 7.49 -6.65
CA VAL A 208 -9.65 8.22 -7.65
C VAL A 208 -10.22 7.93 -9.04
N LYS A 209 -10.50 8.99 -9.77
CA LYS A 209 -11.14 8.93 -11.09
C LYS A 209 -10.43 9.86 -12.07
N ALA A 210 -10.23 9.36 -13.29
CA ALA A 210 -9.78 10.17 -14.40
C ALA A 210 -11.00 10.76 -15.09
N ASP A 211 -10.88 12.01 -15.55
CA ASP A 211 -11.87 12.59 -16.43
C ASP A 211 -11.86 11.87 -17.78
N GLU A 212 -13.03 11.69 -18.36
CA GLU A 212 -13.18 11.18 -19.70
C GLU A 212 -12.41 12.08 -20.68
N HIS A 213 -11.63 11.47 -21.57
CA HIS A 213 -10.89 12.24 -22.55
C HIS A 213 -10.91 11.55 -23.93
N ARG A 214 -10.56 12.31 -24.96
CA ARG A 214 -10.37 11.80 -26.31
C ARG A 214 -8.89 11.81 -26.68
N GLU A 215 -8.43 10.74 -27.27
CA GLU A 215 -7.10 10.69 -27.88
C GLU A 215 -7.04 11.60 -29.10
N SER A 216 -5.83 11.93 -29.52
CA SER A 216 -5.60 12.77 -30.73
C SER A 216 -6.24 12.19 -32.00
N ASN A 217 -6.39 10.87 -32.07
CA ASN A 217 -7.05 10.16 -33.17
C ASN A 217 -8.59 10.10 -33.04
N GLY A 218 -9.16 10.75 -32.01
CA GLY A 218 -10.61 10.80 -31.77
C GLY A 218 -11.17 9.67 -30.92
N THR A 219 -10.38 8.70 -30.49
CA THR A 219 -10.85 7.61 -29.60
C THR A 219 -11.24 8.16 -28.24
N ARG A 220 -12.46 7.86 -27.80
CA ARG A 220 -12.96 8.23 -26.47
C ARG A 220 -12.47 7.23 -25.45
N VAL A 221 -11.87 7.73 -24.36
CA VAL A 221 -11.29 6.92 -23.29
C VAL A 221 -11.99 7.24 -21.97
N GLU A 222 -12.48 6.21 -21.30
CA GLU A 222 -13.09 6.30 -19.96
C GLU A 222 -12.43 5.27 -19.03
N SER A 223 -12.17 5.67 -17.79
CA SER A 223 -11.74 4.74 -16.76
C SER A 223 -12.93 4.09 -16.07
N THR A 224 -12.77 2.84 -15.63
CA THR A 224 -13.76 2.10 -14.85
C THR A 224 -13.14 1.53 -13.60
N GLY A 225 -13.98 1.26 -12.58
CA GLY A 225 -13.52 0.66 -11.33
C GLY A 225 -13.37 1.65 -10.17
N ASP A 226 -13.56 2.95 -10.40
CA ASP A 226 -13.63 3.93 -9.32
C ASP A 226 -14.79 3.61 -8.38
N GLY A 227 -14.64 3.91 -7.11
CA GLY A 227 -15.56 3.47 -6.07
C GLY A 227 -15.39 2.01 -5.67
N ASN A 228 -14.31 1.35 -6.09
CA ASN A 228 -13.97 0.01 -5.63
C ASN A 228 -13.82 0.01 -4.11
N ILE A 229 -14.41 -1.01 -3.47
CA ILE A 229 -14.22 -1.28 -2.06
C ILE A 229 -13.35 -2.53 -1.95
N GLN A 230 -12.17 -2.37 -1.38
CA GLN A 230 -11.26 -3.47 -1.10
C GLN A 230 -11.36 -3.85 0.37
N THR A 231 -11.67 -5.11 0.63
CA THR A 231 -11.66 -5.70 1.97
C THR A 231 -10.44 -6.57 2.11
N ARG A 232 -9.73 -6.42 3.21
CA ARG A 232 -8.59 -7.27 3.56
C ARG A 232 -8.87 -7.94 4.90
N LEU A 233 -8.74 -9.26 4.93
CA LEU A 233 -8.76 -10.06 6.15
C LEU A 233 -7.44 -10.81 6.25
N GLY A 234 -6.79 -10.72 7.37
CA GLY A 234 -5.48 -11.32 7.51
C GLY A 234 -5.07 -11.59 8.94
N VAL A 235 -3.95 -12.27 9.05
CA VAL A 235 -3.28 -12.57 10.31
C VAL A 235 -1.80 -12.29 10.15
N LYS A 236 -1.24 -11.54 11.08
CA LYS A 236 0.20 -11.34 11.21
C LYS A 236 0.68 -12.03 12.47
N THR A 237 1.78 -12.75 12.38
CA THR A 237 2.44 -13.36 13.53
C THR A 237 3.92 -12.99 13.53
N TRP A 238 4.45 -12.73 14.70
CA TRP A 238 5.86 -12.34 14.83
C TRP A 238 6.44 -12.78 16.17
N ILE A 239 7.75 -12.80 16.20
CA ILE A 239 8.50 -13.11 17.40
C ILE A 239 9.40 -11.93 17.73
N LYS A 240 9.34 -11.45 18.97
CA LYS A 240 10.29 -10.49 19.50
C LYS A 240 11.35 -11.23 20.29
N SER A 241 12.60 -11.09 19.87
CA SER A 241 13.73 -11.73 20.54
C SER A 241 14.54 -10.68 21.29
N HIS A 242 14.73 -10.92 22.58
CA HIS A 242 15.61 -10.12 23.44
C HIS A 242 16.79 -10.96 23.86
N SER A 243 17.99 -10.57 23.47
CA SER A 243 19.21 -11.20 23.97
C SER A 243 19.66 -10.51 25.25
N GLN A 244 20.05 -11.29 26.28
CA GLN A 244 20.61 -10.73 27.50
C GLN A 244 21.91 -9.96 27.26
N MET A 245 22.64 -10.31 26.21
CA MET A 245 23.87 -9.61 25.81
C MET A 245 23.60 -8.24 25.22
N ASP A 246 22.38 -7.99 24.73
CA ASP A 246 21.94 -6.73 24.18
C ASP A 246 21.09 -5.92 25.16
N GLU A 247 21.00 -6.35 26.43
CA GLU A 247 20.31 -5.63 27.49
C GLU A 247 20.93 -4.24 27.64
N GLY A 248 20.11 -3.19 27.50
CA GLY A 248 20.56 -1.81 27.43
C GLY A 248 20.99 -1.35 26.04
N LYS A 249 21.03 -2.22 25.05
CA LYS A 249 21.17 -1.88 23.63
C LYS A 249 19.82 -2.09 22.96
N SER A 250 19.30 -1.09 22.33
CA SER A 250 17.97 -1.11 21.71
C SER A 250 17.93 -1.97 20.43
N ARG A 251 18.37 -3.23 20.50
CA ARG A 251 18.35 -4.15 19.36
C ARG A 251 17.28 -5.20 19.52
N GLU A 252 16.21 -5.06 18.74
CA GLU A 252 15.18 -6.06 18.61
C GLU A 252 15.14 -6.54 17.16
N PHE A 253 15.09 -7.85 16.98
CA PHE A 253 14.84 -8.46 15.69
C PHE A 253 13.53 -9.23 15.77
N SER A 254 12.61 -8.91 14.87
CA SER A 254 11.29 -9.52 14.85
C SER A 254 11.01 -10.15 13.50
N PRO A 255 11.28 -11.44 13.33
CA PRO A 255 10.80 -12.13 12.15
C PRO A 255 9.28 -12.19 12.18
N PHE A 256 8.66 -12.01 11.02
CA PHE A 256 7.22 -12.04 10.90
C PHE A 256 6.75 -12.76 9.65
N VAL A 257 5.51 -13.25 9.71
CA VAL A 257 4.75 -13.75 8.56
C VAL A 257 3.37 -13.14 8.63
N GLU A 258 2.88 -12.65 7.50
CA GLU A 258 1.53 -12.10 7.36
C GLU A 258 0.84 -12.77 6.17
N VAL A 259 -0.39 -13.22 6.37
CA VAL A 259 -1.22 -13.82 5.33
C VAL A 259 -2.51 -13.03 5.24
N ASN A 260 -2.87 -12.61 4.05
CA ASN A 260 -4.06 -11.82 3.79
C ASN A 260 -4.88 -12.40 2.64
N TRP A 261 -6.18 -12.25 2.75
CA TRP A 261 -7.12 -12.35 1.65
C TRP A 261 -7.66 -10.95 1.36
N LEU A 262 -7.57 -10.53 0.09
CA LEU A 262 -8.09 -9.26 -0.38
C LEU A 262 -9.25 -9.52 -1.33
N HIS A 263 -10.34 -8.78 -1.14
CA HIS A 263 -11.51 -8.84 -2.01
C HIS A 263 -11.84 -7.45 -2.53
N ASN A 264 -11.99 -7.34 -3.85
CA ASN A 264 -12.37 -6.11 -4.53
C ASN A 264 -13.78 -6.23 -5.08
N THR A 265 -14.61 -5.21 -4.89
CA THR A 265 -15.98 -5.18 -5.42
C THR A 265 -16.04 -4.88 -6.91
N ARG A 266 -14.98 -4.25 -7.45
CA ARG A 266 -14.88 -3.83 -8.85
C ARG A 266 -13.51 -4.14 -9.41
N ASP A 267 -13.43 -4.38 -10.71
CA ASP A 267 -12.17 -4.47 -11.44
C ASP A 267 -11.85 -3.11 -12.03
N PHE A 268 -10.59 -2.69 -11.95
CA PHE A 268 -10.12 -1.54 -12.71
C PHE A 268 -10.08 -1.88 -14.17
N GLY A 269 -10.49 -0.93 -15.00
CA GLY A 269 -10.58 -1.15 -16.42
C GLY A 269 -10.61 0.15 -17.21
N THR A 270 -10.69 -0.01 -18.52
CA THR A 270 -10.73 1.10 -19.48
C THR A 270 -11.75 0.79 -20.53
N ARG A 271 -12.58 1.79 -20.87
CA ARG A 271 -13.51 1.75 -21.99
C ARG A 271 -12.98 2.65 -23.10
N MET A 272 -12.72 2.10 -24.26
CA MET A 272 -12.28 2.82 -25.46
C MET A 272 -13.31 2.63 -26.57
N ASN A 273 -14.03 3.70 -26.94
CA ASN A 273 -15.12 3.67 -27.94
C ASN A 273 -16.14 2.55 -27.68
N GLY A 274 -16.53 2.37 -26.41
CA GLY A 274 -17.52 1.35 -26.03
C GLY A 274 -16.97 -0.06 -25.80
N VAL A 275 -15.68 -0.31 -26.04
CA VAL A 275 -15.03 -1.60 -25.74
C VAL A 275 -14.34 -1.49 -24.39
N THR A 276 -14.71 -2.38 -23.45
CA THR A 276 -14.18 -2.38 -22.09
C THR A 276 -13.16 -3.46 -21.89
N VAL A 277 -12.03 -3.09 -21.29
CA VAL A 277 -10.94 -3.99 -20.88
C VAL A 277 -10.82 -3.92 -19.36
N HIS A 278 -10.76 -5.06 -18.70
CA HIS A 278 -10.65 -5.17 -17.24
C HIS A 278 -9.37 -5.91 -16.84
N GLN A 279 -8.81 -5.51 -15.70
CA GLN A 279 -7.76 -6.28 -15.02
C GLN A 279 -8.37 -7.59 -14.53
N ASP A 280 -7.77 -8.72 -14.89
CA ASP A 280 -8.24 -10.06 -14.48
C ASP A 280 -7.57 -10.51 -13.18
N GLY A 281 -8.30 -11.33 -12.39
CA GLY A 281 -7.79 -11.94 -11.17
C GLY A 281 -7.70 -11.02 -9.94
N ALA A 282 -8.14 -9.76 -10.05
CA ALA A 282 -8.03 -8.79 -8.96
C ALA A 282 -9.18 -8.84 -7.95
N ARG A 283 -10.27 -9.60 -8.22
CA ARG A 283 -11.43 -9.70 -7.30
C ARG A 283 -11.10 -10.39 -6.00
N ASN A 284 -10.33 -11.47 -6.05
CA ASN A 284 -9.89 -12.22 -4.89
C ASN A 284 -8.39 -12.47 -5.01
N ILE A 285 -7.64 -12.00 -4.03
CA ILE A 285 -6.18 -12.10 -4.02
C ILE A 285 -5.73 -12.70 -2.71
N GLY A 286 -4.88 -13.73 -2.78
CA GLY A 286 -4.12 -14.21 -1.63
C GLY A 286 -2.77 -13.51 -1.58
N GLU A 287 -2.37 -13.07 -0.41
CA GLU A 287 -1.10 -12.36 -0.21
C GLU A 287 -0.36 -12.98 0.96
N VAL A 288 0.92 -13.25 0.76
CA VAL A 288 1.82 -13.69 1.83
C VAL A 288 2.99 -12.72 1.89
N LYS A 289 3.26 -12.22 3.09
CA LYS A 289 4.42 -11.39 3.39
C LYS A 289 5.26 -12.08 4.44
N ALA A 290 6.57 -12.05 4.28
CA ALA A 290 7.50 -12.52 5.29
C ALA A 290 8.69 -11.58 5.33
N GLY A 291 9.27 -11.38 6.50
CA GLY A 291 10.41 -10.51 6.65
C GLY A 291 10.93 -10.47 8.07
N VAL A 292 11.86 -9.58 8.29
CA VAL A 292 12.41 -9.29 9.61
C VAL A 292 12.31 -7.79 9.85
N GLU A 293 11.64 -7.41 10.93
CA GLU A 293 11.57 -6.03 11.40
C GLU A 293 12.60 -5.84 12.51
N GLY A 294 13.29 -4.72 12.51
CA GLY A 294 14.24 -4.39 13.54
C GLY A 294 14.42 -2.89 13.69
N GLN A 295 15.04 -2.46 14.77
CA GLN A 295 15.26 -1.04 15.05
C GLN A 295 16.21 -0.35 14.05
N ILE A 296 16.94 -1.13 13.26
CA ILE A 296 17.85 -0.60 12.23
C ILE A 296 17.12 -0.40 10.89
N ASN A 297 15.80 -0.55 10.84
CA ASN A 297 14.95 -0.35 9.66
C ASN A 297 15.39 -1.13 8.40
N SER A 298 16.01 -2.28 8.56
CA SER A 298 16.26 -3.16 7.43
C SER A 298 15.07 -4.10 7.26
N HIS A 299 14.25 -3.81 6.25
CA HIS A 299 13.15 -4.69 5.86
C HIS A 299 13.57 -5.53 4.67
N LEU A 300 13.56 -6.84 4.84
CA LEU A 300 13.55 -7.75 3.71
C LEU A 300 12.13 -8.30 3.60
N ASN A 301 11.35 -7.73 2.70
CA ASN A 301 9.99 -8.18 2.44
C ASN A 301 9.97 -9.10 1.24
N LEU A 302 9.60 -10.35 1.47
CA LEU A 302 9.27 -11.28 0.41
C LEU A 302 7.74 -11.43 0.41
N TRP A 303 7.11 -11.09 -0.69
CA TRP A 303 5.68 -11.25 -0.82
C TRP A 303 5.31 -11.76 -2.20
N GLY A 304 4.23 -12.49 -2.27
CA GLY A 304 3.70 -13.02 -3.52
C GLY A 304 2.17 -13.07 -3.48
N ASN A 305 1.56 -12.94 -4.65
CA ASN A 305 0.12 -13.03 -4.81
C ASN A 305 -0.24 -14.39 -5.38
N VAL A 306 -1.22 -15.02 -4.73
CA VAL A 306 -1.85 -16.23 -5.23
C VAL A 306 -3.32 -15.87 -5.49
N GLY A 307 -3.65 -15.79 -6.76
CA GLY A 307 -4.99 -15.39 -7.18
C GLY A 307 -5.87 -16.54 -7.57
#